data_5d8b8fc4c8acfa6adcc66e5745a143b5
#
_entry.id   5d8b8fc4c8acfa6adcc66e5745a143b5
#
_cell.length_a   1.000
_cell.length_b   1.000
_cell.length_c   1.000
_cell.angle_alpha   90.00
_cell.angle_beta   90.00
_cell.angle_gamma   90.00
#
_symmetry.space_group_name_H-M   'P 1'
#
loop_
_entity.id
_entity.type
_entity.pdbx_description
1 polymer ?
#
loop_
_entity_poly.entity_id
_entity_poly.type
_entity_poly.pdbx_seq_one_letter_code
_entity_poly.pdbx_strand_id
1 'polypeptide(L)'
;MEKKMNRMQQEYVDRLQQRQNELLEKFDATGYVVAGYGGNTYYCFVGKGHGFNGAALSPMSRHPKIFDTYKDAEYEAYNGIYLNGYYEEIGLEVVNAGAYFRKIHAMIEKNLQTFKELF
;
A
#
# COMPACT_ATOMS: atom_id res chain seq x y z
N MET A 1 24.40 16.78 21.69
CA MET A 1 25.11 15.82 20.82
C MET A 1 24.10 15.12 19.93
N GLU A 2 24.25 15.28 18.64
CA GLU A 2 23.37 14.61 17.70
C GLU A 2 23.66 13.12 17.65
N LYS A 3 22.61 12.31 17.75
CA LYS A 3 22.73 10.88 17.53
C LYS A 3 22.85 10.62 16.03
N LYS A 4 23.85 9.87 15.63
CA LYS A 4 24.01 9.45 14.25
C LYS A 4 23.42 8.08 14.06
N MET A 5 22.79 7.88 12.90
CA MET A 5 22.28 6.58 12.53
C MET A 5 23.44 5.60 12.34
N ASN A 6 23.26 4.38 12.84
CA ASN A 6 24.17 3.29 12.54
C ASN A 6 23.91 2.75 11.14
N ARG A 7 24.72 1.77 10.71
CA ARG A 7 24.61 1.20 9.37
C ARG A 7 23.23 0.58 9.09
N MET A 8 22.66 -0.16 10.03
CA MET A 8 21.34 -0.78 9.86
C MET A 8 20.24 0.26 9.71
N GLN A 9 20.31 1.32 10.50
CA GLN A 9 19.33 2.41 10.44
C GLN A 9 19.44 3.17 9.12
N GLN A 10 20.66 3.39 8.65
CA GLN A 10 20.87 4.05 7.37
C GLN A 10 20.35 3.18 6.21
N GLU A 11 20.57 1.89 6.25
CA GLU A 11 20.06 0.96 5.25
C GLU A 11 18.53 0.93 5.22
N TYR A 12 17.88 1.04 6.39
CA TYR A 12 16.43 1.14 6.49
C TYR A 12 15.92 2.40 5.79
N VAL A 13 16.55 3.54 6.06
CA VAL A 13 16.19 4.81 5.41
C VAL A 13 16.37 4.71 3.89
N ASP A 14 17.49 4.16 3.44
CA ASP A 14 17.80 4.02 2.03
C ASP A 14 16.77 3.16 1.29
N ARG A 15 16.31 2.06 1.92
CA ARG A 15 15.28 1.21 1.33
C ARG A 15 13.95 1.93 1.19
N LEU A 16 13.57 2.70 2.20
CA LEU A 16 12.31 3.46 2.13
C LEU A 16 12.38 4.56 1.06
N GLN A 17 13.53 5.22 0.95
CA GLN A 17 13.72 6.25 -0.08
C GLN A 17 13.71 5.65 -1.47
N GLN A 18 14.32 4.49 -1.66
CA GLN A 18 14.27 3.78 -2.92
C GLN A 18 12.84 3.41 -3.29
N ARG A 19 12.07 2.93 -2.31
CA ARG A 19 10.65 2.62 -2.53
C ARG A 19 9.85 3.85 -2.94
N GLN A 20 10.12 5.01 -2.31
CA GLN A 20 9.49 6.26 -2.71
C GLN A 20 9.81 6.62 -4.16
N ASN A 21 11.08 6.46 -4.58
CA ASN A 21 11.48 6.76 -5.95
C ASN A 21 10.76 5.85 -6.97
N GLU A 22 10.59 4.58 -6.65
CA GLU A 22 9.82 3.66 -7.49
C GLU A 22 8.35 4.08 -7.60
N LEU A 23 7.78 4.58 -6.51
CA LEU A 23 6.38 5.03 -6.50
C LEU A 23 6.15 6.29 -7.32
N LEU A 24 7.13 7.17 -7.42
CA LEU A 24 7.01 8.39 -8.22
C LEU A 24 6.64 8.11 -9.68
N GLU A 25 7.17 7.04 -10.23
CA GLU A 25 6.89 6.62 -11.61
C GLU A 25 5.46 6.13 -11.82
N LYS A 26 4.76 5.84 -10.72
CA LYS A 26 3.41 5.28 -10.73
C LYS A 26 2.33 6.30 -10.35
N PHE A 27 2.71 7.56 -10.13
CA PHE A 27 1.75 8.58 -9.69
C PHE A 27 0.65 8.85 -10.72
N ASP A 28 0.93 8.62 -11.99
CA ASP A 28 -0.03 8.81 -13.08
C ASP A 28 -0.62 7.48 -13.57
N ALA A 29 -0.50 6.42 -12.80
CA ALA A 29 -1.05 5.12 -13.16
C ALA A 29 -2.56 5.21 -13.36
N THR A 30 -3.03 4.57 -14.42
CA THR A 30 -4.47 4.48 -14.72
C THR A 30 -5.06 3.22 -14.11
N GLY A 31 -6.38 3.19 -14.02
CA GLY A 31 -7.09 2.05 -13.44
C GLY A 31 -7.43 2.26 -11.97
N TYR A 32 -7.85 1.19 -11.33
CA TYR A 32 -8.44 1.25 -9.99
C TYR A 32 -7.87 0.15 -9.09
N VAL A 33 -7.73 0.47 -7.81
CA VAL A 33 -7.23 -0.43 -6.78
C VAL A 33 -8.28 -0.50 -5.68
N VAL A 34 -8.46 -1.67 -5.09
CA VAL A 34 -9.32 -1.84 -3.91
C VAL A 34 -8.42 -1.77 -2.69
N ALA A 35 -8.65 -0.78 -1.84
CA ALA A 35 -7.79 -0.52 -0.67
C ALA A 35 -8.61 0.02 0.50
N GLY A 36 -8.06 -0.10 1.69
CA GLY A 36 -8.71 0.43 2.89
C GLY A 36 -7.87 0.24 4.13
N TYR A 37 -8.29 0.89 5.20
CA TYR A 37 -7.62 0.78 6.49
C TYR A 37 -8.25 -0.32 7.34
N GLY A 38 -7.39 -1.14 7.97
CA GLY A 38 -7.74 -1.99 9.08
C GLY A 38 -6.90 -1.56 10.28
N GLY A 39 -7.53 -0.89 11.24
CA GLY A 39 -6.79 -0.24 12.31
C GLY A 39 -5.89 0.87 11.76
N ASN A 40 -4.59 0.79 12.03
CA ASN A 40 -3.62 1.77 11.55
C ASN A 40 -2.89 1.34 10.27
N THR A 41 -3.29 0.22 9.69
CA THR A 41 -2.61 -0.36 8.54
C THR A 41 -3.46 -0.18 7.28
N TYR A 42 -2.81 0.23 6.20
CA TYR A 42 -3.42 0.40 4.90
C TYR A 42 -3.20 -0.85 4.06
N TYR A 43 -4.28 -1.48 3.64
CA TYR A 43 -4.27 -2.72 2.87
C TYR A 43 -4.74 -2.49 1.45
N CYS A 44 -4.29 -3.35 0.54
CA CYS A 44 -4.84 -3.39 -0.81
C CYS A 44 -5.02 -4.83 -1.28
N PHE A 45 -5.91 -5.04 -2.25
CA PHE A 45 -6.01 -6.34 -2.91
C PHE A 45 -4.78 -6.58 -3.78
N VAL A 46 -4.25 -7.81 -3.67
CA VAL A 46 -3.20 -8.31 -4.56
C VAL A 46 -3.76 -9.48 -5.35
N GLY A 47 -3.31 -9.63 -6.59
CA GLY A 47 -3.72 -10.74 -7.45
C GLY A 47 -3.00 -12.04 -7.13
N LYS A 48 -3.37 -13.08 -7.86
CA LYS A 48 -2.68 -14.37 -7.81
C LYS A 48 -1.21 -14.21 -8.17
N GLY A 49 -0.36 -15.02 -7.57
CA GLY A 49 1.06 -15.03 -7.88
C GLY A 49 1.95 -14.35 -6.84
N HIS A 50 1.35 -13.71 -5.83
CA HIS A 50 2.10 -13.08 -4.74
C HIS A 50 2.09 -13.94 -3.47
N GLY A 51 2.24 -15.27 -3.64
CA GLY A 51 2.23 -16.22 -2.54
C GLY A 51 0.83 -16.67 -2.11
N PHE A 52 -0.21 -16.25 -2.84
CA PHE A 52 -1.60 -16.57 -2.53
C PHE A 52 -2.27 -17.26 -3.71
N ASN A 53 -3.20 -18.18 -3.41
CA ASN A 53 -3.96 -18.92 -4.40
C ASN A 53 -5.18 -18.16 -4.93
N GLY A 54 -5.36 -16.92 -4.53
CA GLY A 54 -6.49 -16.10 -4.92
C GLY A 54 -6.27 -14.64 -4.55
N ALA A 55 -7.34 -13.86 -4.58
CA ALA A 55 -7.28 -12.48 -4.12
C ALA A 55 -7.04 -12.44 -2.62
N ALA A 56 -6.13 -11.60 -2.16
CA ALA A 56 -5.79 -11.44 -0.77
C ALA A 56 -5.56 -9.97 -0.46
N LEU A 57 -5.65 -9.60 0.81
CA LEU A 57 -5.29 -8.27 1.28
C LEU A 57 -3.85 -8.28 1.78
N SER A 58 -3.06 -7.35 1.30
CA SER A 58 -1.67 -7.21 1.69
C SER A 58 -1.41 -5.79 2.20
N PRO A 59 -0.66 -5.64 3.31
CA PRO A 59 -0.37 -4.31 3.83
C PRO A 59 0.58 -3.56 2.90
N MET A 60 0.15 -2.37 2.48
CA MET A 60 0.96 -1.42 1.70
C MET A 60 1.73 -2.05 0.53
N SER A 61 1.09 -2.98 -0.19
CA SER A 61 1.75 -3.73 -1.26
C SER A 61 2.24 -2.81 -2.38
N ARG A 62 3.41 -3.14 -2.92
CA ARG A 62 3.95 -2.51 -4.13
C ARG A 62 3.31 -3.04 -5.41
N HIS A 63 2.55 -4.13 -5.29
CA HIS A 63 1.95 -4.83 -6.43
C HIS A 63 0.45 -5.01 -6.23
N PRO A 64 -0.32 -3.91 -6.07
CA PRO A 64 -1.76 -4.02 -5.95
C PRO A 64 -2.35 -4.59 -7.24
N LYS A 65 -3.47 -5.29 -7.12
CA LYS A 65 -4.23 -5.66 -8.30
C LYS A 65 -4.89 -4.40 -8.88
N ILE A 66 -4.61 -4.12 -10.14
CA ILE A 66 -5.16 -2.96 -10.84
C ILE A 66 -6.27 -3.43 -11.77
N PHE A 67 -7.45 -2.82 -11.60
CA PHE A 67 -8.63 -3.11 -12.39
C PHE A 67 -8.78 -2.03 -13.46
N ASP A 68 -9.22 -2.41 -14.65
CA ASP A 68 -9.40 -1.46 -15.76
C ASP A 68 -10.59 -0.54 -15.55
N THR A 69 -11.64 -1.02 -14.87
CA THR A 69 -12.86 -0.26 -14.65
C THR A 69 -13.20 -0.17 -13.16
N TYR A 70 -13.88 0.92 -12.81
CA TYR A 70 -14.41 1.11 -11.45
C TYR A 70 -15.35 -0.04 -11.05
N LYS A 71 -16.20 -0.46 -11.97
CA LYS A 71 -17.16 -1.54 -11.75
C LYS A 71 -16.50 -2.85 -11.37
N ASP A 72 -15.43 -3.22 -12.07
CA ASP A 72 -14.72 -4.46 -11.77
C ASP A 72 -14.08 -4.41 -10.38
N ALA A 73 -13.48 -3.28 -10.05
CA ALA A 73 -12.89 -3.08 -8.73
C ALA A 73 -13.95 -3.13 -7.62
N GLU A 74 -15.08 -2.46 -7.84
CA GLU A 74 -16.20 -2.45 -6.89
C GLU A 74 -16.75 -3.85 -6.66
N TYR A 75 -16.91 -4.62 -7.72
CA TYR A 75 -17.37 -6.00 -7.63
C TYR A 75 -16.44 -6.85 -6.76
N GLU A 76 -15.13 -6.74 -6.97
CA GLU A 76 -14.15 -7.48 -6.18
C GLU A 76 -14.11 -7.00 -4.72
N ALA A 77 -14.23 -5.71 -4.48
CA ALA A 77 -14.30 -5.17 -3.12
C ALA A 77 -15.47 -5.77 -2.35
N TYR A 78 -16.63 -5.83 -3.00
CA TYR A 78 -17.86 -6.35 -2.41
C TYR A 78 -17.75 -7.84 -2.15
N ASN A 79 -17.31 -8.63 -3.12
CA ASN A 79 -17.18 -10.08 -2.99
C ASN A 79 -16.05 -10.49 -2.07
N GLY A 80 -14.95 -9.74 -2.07
CA GLY A 80 -13.81 -10.00 -1.19
C GLY A 80 -14.20 -9.93 0.28
N ILE A 81 -15.06 -8.99 0.63
CA ILE A 81 -15.57 -8.85 2.01
C ILE A 81 -16.41 -10.07 2.41
N TYR A 82 -17.26 -10.55 1.51
CA TYR A 82 -18.14 -11.68 1.80
C TYR A 82 -17.46 -13.03 1.84
N LEU A 83 -16.45 -13.23 1.00
CA LEU A 83 -15.75 -14.49 0.89
C LEU A 83 -14.81 -14.76 2.07
N ASN A 84 -14.35 -13.70 2.72
CA ASN A 84 -13.41 -13.78 3.83
C ASN A 84 -13.90 -12.90 4.97
N GLY A 85 -14.89 -13.36 5.72
CA GLY A 85 -15.45 -12.63 6.89
C GLY A 85 -14.39 -12.12 7.87
N TYR A 86 -13.16 -12.57 7.71
CA TYR A 86 -12.01 -12.09 8.45
C TYR A 86 -11.69 -10.61 8.20
N TYR A 87 -12.13 -10.07 7.07
CA TYR A 87 -11.83 -8.70 6.65
C TYR A 87 -13.02 -7.75 6.76
N GLU A 88 -14.08 -8.14 7.46
CA GLU A 88 -15.29 -7.31 7.62
C GLU A 88 -15.00 -5.96 8.28
N GLU A 89 -13.98 -5.90 9.13
CA GLU A 89 -13.61 -4.69 9.85
C GLU A 89 -12.76 -3.72 9.02
N ILE A 90 -12.34 -4.13 7.83
CA ILE A 90 -11.55 -3.29 6.97
C ILE A 90 -12.47 -2.53 6.03
N GLY A 91 -12.43 -1.20 6.14
CA GLY A 91 -13.21 -0.33 5.25
C GLY A 91 -12.58 -0.27 3.87
N LEU A 92 -12.95 -1.21 3.00
CA LEU A 92 -12.44 -1.25 1.62
C LEU A 92 -13.21 -0.28 0.74
N GLU A 93 -12.50 0.41 -0.13
CA GLU A 93 -13.08 1.29 -1.13
C GLU A 93 -12.28 1.19 -2.44
N VAL A 94 -12.89 1.63 -3.52
CA VAL A 94 -12.22 1.69 -4.81
C VAL A 94 -11.52 3.03 -4.92
N VAL A 95 -10.22 3.01 -5.20
CA VAL A 95 -9.43 4.22 -5.38
C VAL A 95 -8.71 4.17 -6.72
N ASN A 96 -8.45 5.33 -7.29
CA ASN A 96 -7.64 5.43 -8.51
C ASN A 96 -6.23 4.91 -8.22
N ALA A 97 -5.64 4.17 -9.18
CA ALA A 97 -4.34 3.55 -8.98
C ALA A 97 -3.25 4.58 -8.67
N GLY A 98 -3.21 5.69 -9.41
CA GLY A 98 -2.25 6.75 -9.12
C GLY A 98 -2.43 7.33 -7.72
N ALA A 99 -3.67 7.53 -7.30
CA ALA A 99 -3.97 8.02 -5.95
C ALA A 99 -3.49 7.03 -4.87
N TYR A 100 -3.63 5.74 -5.12
CA TYR A 100 -3.10 4.71 -4.21
C TYR A 100 -1.59 4.84 -4.04
N PHE A 101 -0.86 4.94 -5.14
CA PHE A 101 0.60 5.05 -5.09
C PHE A 101 1.07 6.33 -4.42
N ARG A 102 0.38 7.45 -4.66
CA ARG A 102 0.68 8.73 -3.97
C ARG A 102 0.46 8.61 -2.46
N LYS A 103 -0.59 7.92 -2.05
CA LYS A 103 -0.88 7.71 -0.63
C LYS A 103 0.20 6.87 0.05
N ILE A 104 0.65 5.79 -0.59
CA ILE A 104 1.73 4.96 -0.05
C ILE A 104 3.02 5.79 0.05
N HIS A 105 3.33 6.59 -0.96
CA HIS A 105 4.48 7.48 -0.93
C HIS A 105 4.43 8.45 0.27
N ALA A 106 3.27 9.07 0.49
CA ALA A 106 3.07 10.00 1.60
C ALA A 106 3.22 9.30 2.97
N MET A 107 2.72 8.08 3.09
CA MET A 107 2.86 7.30 4.32
C MET A 107 4.31 6.95 4.61
N ILE A 108 5.07 6.58 3.58
CA ILE A 108 6.51 6.32 3.71
C ILE A 108 7.25 7.59 4.13
N GLU A 109 6.90 8.73 3.53
CA GLU A 109 7.51 10.01 3.88
C GLU A 109 7.29 10.36 5.35
N LYS A 110 6.09 10.15 5.84
CA LYS A 110 5.77 10.37 7.25
C LYS A 110 6.58 9.46 8.15
N ASN A 111 6.71 8.19 7.78
CA ASN A 111 7.51 7.23 8.53
C ASN A 111 8.99 7.62 8.55
N LEU A 112 9.51 8.07 7.42
CA LEU A 112 10.91 8.53 7.32
C LEU A 112 11.17 9.74 8.21
N GLN A 113 10.26 10.71 8.19
CA GLN A 113 10.41 11.91 9.03
C GLN A 113 10.38 11.55 10.51
N THR A 114 9.43 10.72 10.92
CA THR A 114 9.33 10.25 12.30
C THR A 114 10.60 9.52 12.72
N PHE A 115 11.12 8.66 11.86
CA PHE A 115 12.33 7.90 12.14
C PHE A 115 13.56 8.81 12.28
N LYS A 116 13.71 9.78 11.37
CA LYS A 116 14.84 10.72 11.40
C LYS A 116 14.83 11.63 12.63
N GLU A 117 13.66 11.95 13.16
CA GLU A 117 13.52 12.76 14.36
C GLU A 117 14.10 12.09 15.61
N LEU A 118 14.34 10.77 15.55
CA LEU A 118 14.96 10.03 16.65
C LEU A 118 16.48 10.24 16.74
N PHE A 119 17.09 10.91 15.77
CA PHE A 119 18.55 11.06 15.68
C PHE A 119 19.02 12.50 15.64
#